data_749fb0982f5d01d0c25124132fef5467
#
_entry.id   749fb0982f5d01d0c25124132fef5467
#
_cell.length_a   1.000
_cell.length_b   1.000
_cell.length_c   1.000
_cell.angle_alpha   90.00
_cell.angle_beta   90.00
_cell.angle_gamma   90.00
#
_symmetry.space_group_name_H-M   'P 1'
#
loop_
_entity.id
_entity.type
_entity.pdbx_description
1 polymer ?
#
loop_
_entity_poly.entity_id
_entity_poly.type
_entity_poly.pdbx_seq_one_letter_code
_entity_poly.pdbx_strand_id
1 'polypeptide(L)'
;MYTTTLASDILNIKGHGYLGIPPEATAYAALEVMADHDVGALLVVETGGKLAGVFSERDYARKVILKGKSSRSTTVGELMSSPPICASPEMSLQECMMLMTNNHVRHLPVMDDGQVIGVVSIGDVVNSIIRSQEATINQLENYITGDDYPARVATH
;
A
#
# COMPACT_ATOMS: atom_id res chain seq x y z
N MET A 1 14.01 -13.15 -19.95
CA MET A 1 13.54 -11.75 -20.01
C MET A 1 12.79 -11.43 -18.73
N TYR A 2 13.21 -10.44 -18.01
CA TYR A 2 12.58 -10.07 -16.75
C TYR A 2 11.40 -9.16 -17.05
N THR A 3 10.20 -9.59 -16.66
CA THR A 3 9.01 -8.75 -16.78
C THR A 3 8.97 -7.79 -15.58
N THR A 4 8.90 -6.50 -15.86
CA THR A 4 8.80 -5.49 -14.82
C THR A 4 7.44 -5.60 -14.14
N THR A 5 7.43 -5.69 -12.80
CA THR A 5 6.20 -5.67 -12.02
C THR A 5 5.68 -4.24 -11.92
N LEU A 6 4.42 -4.06 -12.22
CA LEU A 6 3.75 -2.76 -12.17
C LEU A 6 2.76 -2.69 -11.00
N ALA A 7 2.36 -1.49 -10.64
CA ALA A 7 1.31 -1.28 -9.62
C ALA A 7 0.04 -2.05 -9.98
N SER A 8 -0.36 -2.08 -11.24
CA SER A 8 -1.51 -2.84 -11.71
C SER A 8 -1.36 -4.34 -11.45
N ASP A 9 -0.17 -4.89 -11.59
CA ASP A 9 0.09 -6.31 -11.29
C ASP A 9 -0.14 -6.63 -9.82
N ILE A 10 0.29 -5.73 -8.94
CA ILE A 10 0.08 -5.86 -7.50
C ILE A 10 -1.42 -5.88 -7.19
N LEU A 11 -2.19 -4.96 -7.78
CA LEU A 11 -3.63 -4.89 -7.57
C LEU A 11 -4.35 -6.12 -8.12
N ASN A 12 -3.88 -6.69 -9.21
CA ASN A 12 -4.47 -7.92 -9.78
C ASN A 12 -4.32 -9.11 -8.83
N ILE A 13 -3.28 -9.12 -7.99
CA ILE A 13 -3.04 -10.19 -7.01
C ILE A 13 -3.80 -9.91 -5.70
N LYS A 14 -3.65 -8.72 -5.13
CA LYS A 14 -4.24 -8.39 -3.82
C LYS A 14 -5.72 -8.00 -3.89
N GLY A 15 -6.17 -7.54 -5.04
CA GLY A 15 -7.53 -7.05 -5.24
C GLY A 15 -7.60 -5.55 -5.44
N HIS A 16 -8.63 -5.13 -6.13
CA HIS A 16 -8.94 -3.72 -6.40
C HIS A 16 -9.86 -3.19 -5.32
N GLY A 17 -10.02 -1.87 -5.28
CA GLY A 17 -10.84 -1.20 -4.31
C GLY A 17 -10.03 -0.61 -3.16
N TYR A 18 -10.72 0.05 -2.26
CA TYR A 18 -10.09 0.74 -1.14
C TYR A 18 -11.07 0.93 0.00
N LEU A 19 -10.51 1.15 1.20
CA LEU A 19 -11.28 1.58 2.35
C LEU A 19 -11.19 3.10 2.43
N GLY A 20 -12.33 3.76 2.40
CA GLY A 20 -12.43 5.21 2.45
C GLY A 20 -13.16 5.72 3.69
N ILE A 21 -12.91 6.97 4.02
CA ILE A 21 -13.56 7.66 5.11
C ILE A 21 -13.74 9.12 4.71
N PRO A 22 -14.88 9.78 5.07
CA PRO A 22 -15.05 11.18 4.73
C PRO A 22 -14.18 12.09 5.62
N PRO A 23 -13.80 13.28 5.13
CA PRO A 23 -12.97 14.21 5.91
C PRO A 23 -13.59 14.64 7.24
N GLU A 24 -14.91 14.63 7.33
CA GLU A 24 -15.66 15.05 8.52
C GLU A 24 -15.68 13.99 9.62
N ALA A 25 -15.29 12.75 9.32
CA ALA A 25 -15.23 11.69 10.31
C ALA A 25 -14.17 11.99 11.36
N THR A 26 -14.40 11.50 12.58
CA THR A 26 -13.42 11.68 13.66
C THR A 26 -12.24 10.72 13.51
N ALA A 27 -11.12 11.10 14.10
CA ALA A 27 -9.96 10.22 14.19
C ALA A 27 -10.32 8.88 14.85
N TYR A 28 -11.18 8.93 15.88
CA TYR A 28 -11.63 7.73 16.57
C TYR A 28 -12.38 6.78 15.63
N ALA A 29 -13.31 7.31 14.84
CA ALA A 29 -14.05 6.51 13.85
C ALA A 29 -13.11 5.87 12.82
N ALA A 30 -12.10 6.62 12.38
CA ALA A 30 -11.08 6.11 11.46
C ALA A 30 -10.30 4.95 12.06
N LEU A 31 -9.91 5.08 13.34
CA LEU A 31 -9.17 4.01 14.04
C LEU A 31 -10.02 2.74 14.17
N GLU A 32 -11.33 2.89 14.42
CA GLU A 32 -12.23 1.76 14.47
C GLU A 32 -12.27 1.00 13.14
N VAL A 33 -12.38 1.74 12.04
CA VAL A 33 -12.36 1.14 10.69
C VAL A 33 -11.04 0.43 10.42
N MET A 34 -9.92 1.07 10.78
CA MET A 34 -8.59 0.45 10.60
C MET A 34 -8.46 -0.84 11.41
N ALA A 35 -8.92 -0.84 12.67
CA ALA A 35 -8.87 -2.01 13.53
C ALA A 35 -9.75 -3.14 13.01
N ASP A 36 -10.97 -2.82 12.58
CA ASP A 36 -11.93 -3.81 12.08
C ASP A 36 -11.44 -4.49 10.80
N HIS A 37 -10.69 -3.79 9.98
CA HIS A 37 -10.19 -4.30 8.70
C HIS A 37 -8.70 -4.65 8.72
N ASP A 38 -8.04 -4.48 9.86
CA ASP A 38 -6.61 -4.77 10.03
C ASP A 38 -5.75 -4.05 8.97
N VAL A 39 -5.97 -2.76 8.82
CA VAL A 39 -5.21 -1.91 7.90
C VAL A 39 -4.61 -0.74 8.65
N GLY A 40 -3.49 -0.21 8.14
CA GLY A 40 -2.76 0.89 8.78
C GLY A 40 -3.04 2.27 8.21
N ALA A 41 -3.90 2.37 7.20
CA ALA A 41 -4.26 3.63 6.58
C ALA A 41 -5.62 3.56 5.88
N LEU A 42 -6.26 4.71 5.76
CA LEU A 42 -7.51 4.87 5.03
C LEU A 42 -7.36 6.00 4.02
N LEU A 43 -8.05 5.88 2.90
CA LEU A 43 -8.17 6.99 1.96
C LEU A 43 -9.23 7.95 2.48
N VAL A 44 -8.94 9.24 2.41
CA VAL A 44 -9.89 10.27 2.79
C VAL A 44 -10.57 10.75 1.51
N VAL A 45 -11.86 10.45 1.40
CA VAL A 45 -12.63 10.67 0.16
C VAL A 45 -13.80 11.57 0.45
N GLU A 46 -13.89 12.64 -0.32
CA GLU A 46 -15.00 13.61 -0.20
C GLU A 46 -16.28 13.02 -0.80
N THR A 47 -17.40 13.63 -0.43
CA THR A 47 -18.69 13.36 -1.08
C THR A 47 -18.54 13.61 -2.58
N GLY A 48 -18.88 12.62 -3.40
CA GLY A 48 -18.65 12.69 -4.83
C GLY A 48 -17.45 11.86 -5.32
N GLY A 49 -16.65 11.33 -4.39
CA GLY A 49 -15.58 10.38 -4.72
C GLY A 49 -14.21 10.98 -4.95
N LYS A 50 -14.04 12.29 -4.70
CA LYS A 50 -12.72 12.93 -4.84
C LYS A 50 -11.80 12.53 -3.70
N LEU A 51 -10.61 12.06 -4.04
CA LEU A 51 -9.56 11.74 -3.08
C LEU A 51 -8.98 13.03 -2.50
N ALA A 52 -9.14 13.23 -1.18
CA ALA A 52 -8.66 14.42 -0.49
C ALA A 52 -7.29 14.22 0.16
N GLY A 53 -7.02 13.01 0.62
CA GLY A 53 -5.77 12.71 1.30
C GLY A 53 -5.72 11.26 1.78
N VAL A 54 -4.73 10.99 2.62
CA VAL A 54 -4.55 9.68 3.26
C VAL A 54 -4.38 9.90 4.76
N PHE A 55 -5.06 9.10 5.57
CA PHE A 55 -4.94 9.13 7.02
C PHE A 55 -4.40 7.80 7.51
N SER A 56 -3.27 7.83 8.22
CA SER A 56 -2.57 6.63 8.69
C SER A 56 -2.45 6.60 10.21
N GLU A 57 -2.13 5.41 10.75
CA GLU A 57 -1.81 5.26 12.18
C GLU A 57 -0.66 6.19 12.59
N ARG A 58 0.29 6.41 11.68
CA ARG A 58 1.41 7.32 11.90
C ARG A 58 0.93 8.76 12.06
N ASP A 59 -0.02 9.19 11.23
CA ASP A 59 -0.65 10.51 11.35
C ASP A 59 -1.34 10.63 12.72
N TYR A 60 -2.05 9.60 13.13
CA TYR A 60 -2.70 9.57 14.44
C TYR A 60 -1.69 9.75 15.57
N ALA A 61 -0.63 8.96 15.58
CA ALA A 61 0.39 9.03 16.63
C ALA A 61 1.05 10.40 16.69
N ARG A 62 1.41 10.97 15.56
CA ARG A 62 2.14 12.23 15.48
C ARG A 62 1.28 13.47 15.65
N LYS A 63 0.04 13.43 15.16
CA LYS A 63 -0.80 14.62 15.09
C LYS A 63 -1.92 14.63 16.13
N VAL A 64 -2.25 13.50 16.73
CA VAL A 64 -3.26 13.41 17.78
C VAL A 64 -2.61 13.18 19.13
N ILE A 65 -1.98 12.03 19.33
CA ILE A 65 -1.40 11.64 20.62
C ILE A 65 -0.31 12.63 21.06
N LEU A 66 0.69 12.87 20.20
CA LEU A 66 1.82 13.75 20.56
C LEU A 66 1.43 15.22 20.64
N LYS A 67 0.35 15.64 20.03
CA LYS A 67 -0.16 17.02 20.09
C LYS A 67 -1.22 17.24 21.17
N GLY A 68 -1.55 16.19 21.92
CA GLY A 68 -2.55 16.28 22.98
C GLY A 68 -3.97 16.54 22.51
N LYS A 69 -4.28 16.18 21.25
CA LYS A 69 -5.62 16.34 20.69
C LYS A 69 -6.53 15.18 21.07
N SER A 70 -7.84 15.42 21.03
CA SER A 70 -8.83 14.39 21.30
C SER A 70 -9.21 13.64 20.02
N SER A 71 -9.12 12.31 20.05
CA SER A 71 -9.52 11.45 18.93
C SER A 71 -11.00 11.59 18.57
N ARG A 72 -11.83 11.89 19.57
CA ARG A 72 -13.28 11.97 19.40
C ARG A 72 -13.77 13.33 18.90
N SER A 73 -12.93 14.35 18.96
CA SER A 73 -13.30 15.71 18.54
C SER A 73 -12.45 16.26 17.40
N THR A 74 -11.44 15.52 16.95
CA THR A 74 -10.58 15.93 15.84
C THR A 74 -10.98 15.18 14.59
N THR A 75 -11.17 15.88 13.46
CA THR A 75 -11.58 15.27 12.20
C THR A 75 -10.39 14.72 11.42
N VAL A 76 -10.65 13.72 10.62
CA VAL A 76 -9.66 13.12 9.70
C VAL A 76 -9.15 14.19 8.73
N GLY A 77 -10.02 15.08 8.27
CA GLY A 77 -9.64 16.16 7.35
C GLY A 77 -8.56 17.09 7.91
N GLU A 78 -8.56 17.30 9.24
CA GLU A 78 -7.52 18.11 9.90
C GLU A 78 -6.19 17.38 10.00
N LEU A 79 -6.22 16.05 9.99
CA LEU A 79 -5.06 15.21 10.30
C LEU A 79 -4.46 14.55 9.08
N MET A 80 -5.21 14.39 8.01
CA MET A 80 -4.75 13.68 6.81
C MET A 80 -3.51 14.30 6.19
N SER A 81 -2.73 13.47 5.51
CA SER A 81 -1.65 13.94 4.65
C SER A 81 -2.26 14.35 3.32
N SER A 82 -2.06 15.61 2.91
CA SER A 82 -2.64 16.19 1.70
C SER A 82 -1.68 17.22 1.12
N PRO A 83 -1.56 17.34 -0.23
CA PRO A 83 -2.24 16.52 -1.23
C PRO A 83 -1.79 15.07 -1.18
N PRO A 84 -2.63 14.10 -1.60
CA PRO A 84 -2.26 12.69 -1.57
C PRO A 84 -1.17 12.38 -2.59
N ILE A 85 -0.22 11.55 -2.17
CA ILE A 85 0.82 11.03 -3.08
C ILE A 85 0.25 9.77 -3.71
N CYS A 86 0.11 9.79 -5.04
CA CYS A 86 -0.57 8.72 -5.79
C CYS A 86 0.36 8.05 -6.79
N ALA A 87 0.04 6.80 -7.11
CA ALA A 87 0.70 6.05 -8.17
C ALA A 87 -0.25 5.88 -9.35
N SER A 88 0.31 5.62 -10.52
CA SER A 88 -0.47 5.20 -11.68
C SER A 88 -0.38 3.67 -11.82
N PRO A 89 -1.31 3.04 -12.55
CA PRO A 89 -1.26 1.59 -12.76
C PRO A 89 0.02 1.11 -13.46
N GLU A 90 0.60 1.94 -14.31
CA GLU A 90 1.79 1.63 -15.10
C GLU A 90 3.09 1.88 -14.34
N MET A 91 3.02 2.44 -13.15
CA MET A 91 4.20 2.72 -12.33
C MET A 91 4.86 1.41 -11.90
N SER A 92 6.18 1.34 -12.07
CA SER A 92 6.93 0.13 -11.69
C SER A 92 7.05 -0.01 -10.18
N LEU A 93 7.39 -1.22 -9.74
CA LEU A 93 7.66 -1.52 -8.34
C LEU A 93 8.72 -0.56 -7.78
N GLN A 94 9.80 -0.35 -8.52
CA GLN A 94 10.90 0.53 -8.11
C GLN A 94 10.44 1.98 -8.01
N GLU A 95 9.62 2.44 -8.94
CA GLU A 95 9.06 3.78 -8.90
C GLU A 95 8.13 3.97 -7.68
N CYS A 96 7.33 2.95 -7.36
CA CYS A 96 6.49 2.96 -6.15
C CYS A 96 7.36 3.07 -4.90
N MET A 97 8.44 2.29 -4.81
CA MET A 97 9.37 2.33 -3.69
C MET A 97 10.01 3.71 -3.53
N MET A 98 10.48 4.29 -4.63
CA MET A 98 11.07 5.62 -4.62
C MET A 98 10.08 6.69 -4.17
N LEU A 99 8.85 6.59 -4.64
CA LEU A 99 7.79 7.52 -4.28
C LEU A 99 7.46 7.44 -2.79
N MET A 100 7.37 6.24 -2.26
CA MET A 100 7.15 6.01 -0.82
C MET A 100 8.30 6.53 0.01
N THR A 101 9.54 6.23 -0.39
CA THR A 101 10.74 6.63 0.34
C THR A 101 10.92 8.15 0.34
N ASN A 102 10.78 8.76 -0.82
CA ASN A 102 10.99 10.21 -0.96
C ASN A 102 9.93 11.04 -0.22
N ASN A 103 8.73 10.50 -0.08
CA ASN A 103 7.62 11.21 0.56
C ASN A 103 7.31 10.71 1.97
N HIS A 104 8.07 9.73 2.46
CA HIS A 104 7.88 9.12 3.78
C HIS A 104 6.46 8.59 3.99
N VAL A 105 5.90 7.97 2.97
CA VAL A 105 4.58 7.33 3.01
C VAL A 105 4.71 5.83 2.76
N ARG A 106 3.79 5.05 3.32
CA ARG A 106 3.78 3.59 3.22
C ARG A 106 2.59 3.05 2.43
N HIS A 107 1.73 3.93 1.97
CA HIS A 107 0.51 3.59 1.23
C HIS A 107 0.37 4.54 0.08
N LEU A 108 0.16 4.01 -1.12
CA LEU A 108 -0.05 4.80 -2.32
C LEU A 108 -1.41 4.47 -2.91
N PRO A 109 -2.33 5.44 -2.95
CA PRO A 109 -3.51 5.28 -3.77
C PRO A 109 -3.09 5.14 -5.23
N VAL A 110 -3.69 4.20 -5.94
CA VAL A 110 -3.46 4.03 -7.38
C VAL A 110 -4.63 4.68 -8.11
N MET A 111 -4.30 5.68 -8.94
CA MET A 111 -5.27 6.46 -9.68
C MET A 111 -5.21 6.11 -11.15
N ASP A 112 -6.38 5.86 -11.74
CA ASP A 112 -6.51 5.64 -13.17
C ASP A 112 -7.68 6.47 -13.67
N ASP A 113 -7.38 7.35 -14.65
CA ASP A 113 -8.39 8.23 -15.26
C ASP A 113 -9.21 9.01 -14.22
N GLY A 114 -8.51 9.57 -13.22
CA GLY A 114 -9.12 10.37 -12.17
C GLY A 114 -9.87 9.57 -11.09
N GLN A 115 -9.82 8.26 -11.15
CA GLN A 115 -10.50 7.37 -10.20
C GLN A 115 -9.50 6.54 -9.41
N VAL A 116 -9.79 6.34 -8.12
CA VAL A 116 -9.00 5.42 -7.29
C VAL A 116 -9.39 3.98 -7.66
N ILE A 117 -8.42 3.19 -8.07
CA ILE A 117 -8.64 1.78 -8.42
C ILE A 117 -8.10 0.81 -7.37
N GLY A 118 -7.34 1.31 -6.42
CA GLY A 118 -6.80 0.47 -5.35
C GLY A 118 -5.75 1.20 -4.54
N VAL A 119 -5.10 0.46 -3.64
CA VAL A 119 -4.03 0.98 -2.78
C VAL A 119 -2.87 -0.01 -2.79
N VAL A 120 -1.66 0.48 -2.97
CA VAL A 120 -0.43 -0.30 -2.86
C VAL A 120 0.28 0.11 -1.57
N SER A 121 0.54 -0.86 -0.69
CA SER A 121 1.28 -0.63 0.55
C SER A 121 2.74 -1.07 0.40
N ILE A 122 3.58 -0.61 1.34
CA ILE A 122 4.99 -1.08 1.38
C ILE A 122 5.06 -2.60 1.57
N GLY A 123 4.12 -3.18 2.32
CA GLY A 123 4.03 -4.63 2.48
C GLY A 123 3.75 -5.35 1.16
N ASP A 124 2.88 -4.78 0.33
CA ASP A 124 2.58 -5.32 -1.01
C ASP A 124 3.82 -5.32 -1.89
N VAL A 125 4.60 -4.24 -1.82
CA VAL A 125 5.84 -4.09 -2.58
C VAL A 125 6.87 -5.13 -2.13
N VAL A 126 7.07 -5.27 -0.83
CA VAL A 126 7.99 -6.26 -0.26
C VAL A 126 7.59 -7.68 -0.65
N ASN A 127 6.31 -8.02 -0.53
CA ASN A 127 5.80 -9.33 -0.93
C ASN A 127 6.01 -9.61 -2.42
N SER A 128 5.86 -8.60 -3.26
CA SER A 128 6.11 -8.70 -4.70
C SER A 128 7.58 -9.00 -5.00
N ILE A 129 8.50 -8.34 -4.29
CA ILE A 129 9.93 -8.58 -4.43
C ILE A 129 10.27 -10.01 -4.03
N ILE A 130 9.76 -10.47 -2.89
CA ILE A 130 10.00 -11.82 -2.39
C ILE A 130 9.53 -12.86 -3.40
N ARG A 131 8.31 -12.71 -3.92
CA ARG A 131 7.76 -13.63 -4.93
C ARG A 131 8.61 -13.64 -6.20
N SER A 132 9.08 -12.49 -6.64
CA SER A 132 9.94 -12.38 -7.83
C SER A 132 11.27 -13.11 -7.62
N GLN A 133 11.88 -12.96 -6.44
CA GLN A 133 13.13 -13.65 -6.10
C GLN A 133 12.93 -15.16 -5.98
N GLU A 134 11.85 -15.62 -5.37
CA GLU A 134 11.52 -17.03 -5.27
C GLU A 134 11.34 -17.66 -6.66
N ALA A 135 10.63 -16.99 -7.55
CA ALA A 135 10.46 -17.46 -8.93
C ALA A 135 11.81 -17.56 -9.65
N THR A 136 12.69 -16.57 -9.46
CA THR A 136 14.04 -16.58 -10.04
C THR A 136 14.87 -17.72 -9.49
N ILE A 137 14.84 -17.95 -8.19
CA ILE A 137 15.55 -19.05 -7.53
C ILE A 137 15.07 -20.39 -8.07
N ASN A 138 13.76 -20.59 -8.18
CA ASN A 138 13.18 -21.82 -8.72
C ASN A 138 13.59 -22.06 -10.17
N GLN A 139 13.62 -21.03 -10.99
CA GLN A 139 14.09 -21.13 -12.37
C GLN A 139 15.56 -21.54 -12.44
N LEU A 140 16.40 -20.95 -11.60
CA LEU A 140 17.82 -21.30 -11.53
C LEU A 140 18.02 -22.73 -11.04
N GLU A 141 17.29 -23.16 -10.04
CA GLU A 141 17.33 -24.52 -9.52
C GLU A 141 16.93 -25.53 -10.60
N ASN A 142 15.84 -25.26 -11.32
CA ASN A 142 15.38 -26.12 -12.40
C ASN A 142 16.41 -26.19 -13.53
N TYR A 143 17.08 -25.10 -13.85
CA TYR A 143 18.11 -25.04 -14.86
C TYR A 143 19.35 -25.86 -14.46
N ILE A 144 19.75 -25.76 -13.19
CA ILE A 144 20.94 -26.46 -12.67
C ILE A 144 20.66 -27.94 -12.49
N THR A 145 19.50 -28.31 -11.93
CA THR A 145 19.20 -29.69 -11.61
C THR A 145 18.81 -30.51 -12.84
N GLY A 146 18.05 -29.92 -13.76
CA GLY A 146 17.52 -30.67 -14.89
C GLY A 146 16.83 -31.96 -14.43
N ASP A 147 16.56 -32.85 -15.37
CA ASP A 147 15.96 -34.16 -15.08
C ASP A 147 17.01 -35.18 -14.59
N ASP A 148 18.27 -34.86 -14.76
CA ASP A 148 19.38 -35.77 -14.46
C ASP A 148 19.99 -35.58 -13.07
N TYR A 149 19.50 -34.62 -12.32
CA TYR A 149 20.00 -34.34 -10.97
C TYR A 149 19.09 -34.90 -9.90
N PRO A 150 19.63 -35.51 -8.87
CA PRO A 150 18.83 -35.96 -7.74
C PRO A 150 18.17 -34.77 -7.05
N ALA A 151 17.01 -35.03 -6.49
CA ALA A 151 16.29 -34.00 -5.74
C ALA A 151 17.19 -33.38 -4.67
N ARG A 152 17.27 -32.06 -4.65
CA ARG A 152 18.06 -31.36 -3.66
C ARG A 152 17.47 -31.57 -2.28
N VAL A 153 18.33 -31.94 -1.36
CA VAL A 153 17.96 -31.90 0.05
C VAL A 153 17.90 -30.42 0.44
N ALA A 154 16.77 -30.01 1.01
CA ALA A 154 16.64 -28.64 1.49
C ALA A 154 17.69 -28.39 2.58
N THR A 155 18.63 -27.50 2.31
CA THR A 155 19.60 -27.03 3.30
C THR A 155 19.16 -25.66 3.78
N HIS A 156 19.07 -25.52 5.06
CA HIS A 156 18.74 -24.25 5.71
C HIS A 156 19.99 -23.48 6.08
#